data_577c8ae5ae6be1dfe10734f1c177dc57
#
_entry.id   577c8ae5ae6be1dfe10734f1c177dc57
#
_cell.length_a   1.000
_cell.length_b   1.000
_cell.length_c   1.000
_cell.angle_alpha   90.00
_cell.angle_beta   90.00
_cell.angle_gamma   90.00
#
_symmetry.space_group_name_H-M   'P 1'
#
loop_
_entity.id
_entity.type
_entity.pdbx_description
1 polymer ?
#
loop_
_entity_poly.entity_id
_entity_poly.type
_entity_poly.pdbx_seq_one_letter_code
_entity_poly.pdbx_strand_id
1 'polypeptide(L)'
;MSAPSPLISVVLPAYNCAHYLSQAIESILAQTLADFQLLIVYDQSSDETLHIIETYQALDPRIVLIYGQGERLVGALNLGIEAATGTYIARMDADDISRPERFAKQVAQMEQQNLDFCGCHIGMVNEIGRQIQEVIMPTSADSITITMACTVPFAHGSVMMRKAFLDQHALRYQAKAYAEDYQLWCEAYHLGARFGNVNERLFDYRHFEQSLSKVHAKVVARHTSSLRRKFVKENLAAVTSAINRLLASSKSLSDRDAGFLLLAAYLTALQSGFGIFFKALTHSKLKNIAIAFAKIVRGF
;
A
#
# COMPACT_ATOMS: atom_id res chain seq x y z
N MET A 1 30.83 -5.51 -20.09
CA MET A 1 29.87 -6.30 -19.29
C MET A 1 28.98 -5.30 -18.60
N SER A 2 27.66 -5.37 -18.77
CA SER A 2 26.72 -4.53 -18.00
C SER A 2 26.88 -4.85 -16.51
N ALA A 3 26.85 -3.84 -15.65
CA ALA A 3 26.82 -4.08 -14.21
C ALA A 3 25.64 -5.01 -13.86
N PRO A 4 25.79 -5.90 -12.87
CA PRO A 4 24.68 -6.75 -12.44
C PRO A 4 23.50 -5.87 -12.02
N SER A 5 22.27 -6.27 -12.41
CA SER A 5 21.08 -5.56 -11.99
C SER A 5 20.93 -5.64 -10.47
N PRO A 6 20.55 -4.55 -9.80
CA PRO A 6 20.34 -4.57 -8.35
C PRO A 6 19.17 -5.49 -7.98
N LEU A 7 19.15 -5.95 -6.74
CA LEU A 7 18.01 -6.74 -6.24
C LEU A 7 16.73 -5.91 -6.17
N ILE A 8 16.83 -4.65 -5.73
CA ILE A 8 15.68 -3.76 -5.53
C ILE A 8 15.85 -2.47 -6.35
N SER A 9 14.78 -2.05 -7.03
CA SER A 9 14.62 -0.68 -7.53
C SER A 9 13.63 0.06 -6.64
N VAL A 10 14.11 1.08 -5.95
CA VAL A 10 13.24 1.96 -5.14
C VAL A 10 12.70 3.05 -6.04
N VAL A 11 11.38 3.21 -6.11
CA VAL A 11 10.73 4.26 -6.90
C VAL A 11 10.20 5.33 -5.96
N LEU A 12 10.78 6.53 -6.06
CA LEU A 12 10.46 7.70 -5.24
C LEU A 12 10.05 8.88 -6.15
N PRO A 13 8.76 9.15 -6.30
CA PRO A 13 8.28 10.37 -6.95
C PRO A 13 8.59 11.60 -6.11
N ALA A 14 9.12 12.66 -6.74
CA ALA A 14 9.51 13.89 -6.08
C ALA A 14 8.91 15.11 -6.76
N TYR A 15 8.04 15.84 -6.06
CA TYR A 15 7.44 17.09 -6.49
C TYR A 15 7.19 18.00 -5.29
N ASN A 16 7.81 19.20 -5.28
CA ASN A 16 7.69 20.18 -4.19
C ASN A 16 7.82 19.54 -2.80
N CYS A 17 8.91 18.79 -2.58
CA CYS A 17 9.12 17.99 -1.36
C CYS A 17 10.44 18.32 -0.64
N ALA A 18 11.08 19.46 -0.93
CA ALA A 18 12.38 19.83 -0.38
C ALA A 18 12.45 19.69 1.15
N HIS A 19 11.34 19.98 1.84
CA HIS A 19 11.32 19.97 3.31
C HIS A 19 11.62 18.59 3.94
N TYR A 20 11.20 17.49 3.29
CA TYR A 20 11.33 16.15 3.85
C TYR A 20 12.22 15.22 3.03
N LEU A 21 12.54 15.60 1.79
CA LEU A 21 13.20 14.74 0.81
C LEU A 21 14.56 14.20 1.31
N SER A 22 15.38 15.03 1.97
CA SER A 22 16.66 14.59 2.53
C SER A 22 16.46 13.43 3.52
N GLN A 23 15.49 13.54 4.43
CA GLN A 23 15.21 12.49 5.40
C GLN A 23 14.71 11.21 4.74
N ALA A 24 13.88 11.32 3.70
CA ALA A 24 13.41 10.17 2.93
C ALA A 24 14.56 9.45 2.22
N ILE A 25 15.45 10.19 1.53
CA ILE A 25 16.64 9.64 0.86
C ILE A 25 17.56 8.96 1.88
N GLU A 26 17.90 9.63 2.98
CA GLU A 26 18.78 9.08 4.02
C GLU A 26 18.22 7.79 4.62
N SER A 27 16.91 7.71 4.82
CA SER A 27 16.24 6.51 5.33
C SER A 27 16.35 5.31 4.37
N ILE A 28 16.43 5.57 3.07
CA ILE A 28 16.67 4.54 2.04
C ILE A 28 18.16 4.18 2.00
N LEU A 29 19.06 5.14 2.06
CA LEU A 29 20.50 4.87 2.05
C LEU A 29 20.96 4.09 3.28
N ALA A 30 20.24 4.21 4.40
CA ALA A 30 20.49 3.51 5.66
C ALA A 30 19.91 2.07 5.71
N GLN A 31 19.37 1.54 4.63
CA GLN A 31 18.84 0.17 4.61
C GLN A 31 19.95 -0.87 4.83
N THR A 32 19.66 -1.88 5.66
CA THR A 32 20.62 -2.98 5.95
C THR A 32 20.89 -3.86 4.75
N LEU A 33 19.95 -3.98 3.79
CA LEU A 33 20.14 -4.60 2.50
C LEU A 33 20.55 -3.50 1.51
N ALA A 34 21.83 -3.49 1.12
CA ALA A 34 22.43 -2.42 0.33
C ALA A 34 22.35 -2.63 -1.20
N ASP A 35 21.90 -3.80 -1.66
CA ASP A 35 21.79 -4.13 -3.10
C ASP A 35 20.49 -3.53 -3.68
N PHE A 36 20.53 -2.22 -3.91
CA PHE A 36 19.43 -1.47 -4.51
C PHE A 36 19.92 -0.30 -5.38
N GLN A 37 19.05 0.17 -6.26
CA GLN A 37 19.10 1.48 -6.89
C GLN A 37 17.93 2.34 -6.37
N LEU A 38 18.14 3.65 -6.24
CA LEU A 38 17.11 4.63 -5.87
C LEU A 38 16.76 5.49 -7.08
N LEU A 39 15.62 5.22 -7.68
CA LEU A 39 15.08 5.95 -8.83
C LEU A 39 14.23 7.12 -8.30
N ILE A 40 14.77 8.33 -8.32
CA ILE A 40 14.04 9.53 -7.94
C ILE A 40 13.44 10.13 -9.21
N VAL A 41 12.11 10.04 -9.33
CA VAL A 41 11.40 10.60 -10.47
C VAL A 41 10.95 12.00 -10.11
N TYR A 42 11.73 12.96 -10.61
CA TYR A 42 11.54 14.39 -10.36
C TYR A 42 10.53 14.99 -11.34
N ASP A 43 9.48 15.58 -10.81
CA ASP A 43 8.60 16.45 -11.59
C ASP A 43 8.94 17.93 -11.31
N GLN A 44 8.74 18.82 -12.29
CA GLN A 44 9.17 20.21 -12.23
C GLN A 44 8.62 20.90 -10.96
N SER A 45 9.53 21.16 -10.03
CA SER A 45 9.27 21.75 -8.71
C SER A 45 9.64 23.24 -8.68
N SER A 46 9.01 23.99 -7.78
CA SER A 46 9.29 25.42 -7.55
C SER A 46 10.15 25.69 -6.31
N ASP A 47 10.53 24.61 -5.59
CA ASP A 47 11.37 24.65 -4.39
C ASP A 47 12.74 24.00 -4.65
N GLU A 48 13.55 23.82 -3.61
CA GLU A 48 14.91 23.25 -3.68
C GLU A 48 14.95 21.73 -3.94
N THR A 49 13.82 21.09 -4.33
CA THR A 49 13.75 19.64 -4.53
C THR A 49 14.82 19.13 -5.48
N LEU A 50 15.02 19.80 -6.65
CA LEU A 50 16.04 19.37 -7.63
C LEU A 50 17.46 19.46 -7.06
N HIS A 51 17.79 20.57 -6.42
CA HIS A 51 19.11 20.79 -5.83
C HIS A 51 19.46 19.72 -4.78
N ILE A 52 18.48 19.32 -3.95
CA ILE A 52 18.68 18.24 -2.99
C ILE A 52 18.97 16.92 -3.71
N ILE A 53 18.21 16.57 -4.75
CA ILE A 53 18.41 15.32 -5.51
C ILE A 53 19.81 15.29 -6.13
N GLU A 54 20.22 16.35 -6.80
CA GLU A 54 21.54 16.45 -7.44
C GLU A 54 22.69 16.32 -6.41
N THR A 55 22.51 16.91 -5.23
CA THR A 55 23.47 16.81 -4.13
C THR A 55 23.66 15.35 -3.70
N TYR A 56 22.57 14.63 -3.42
CA TYR A 56 22.66 13.21 -3.03
C TYR A 56 23.13 12.30 -4.16
N GLN A 57 22.75 12.57 -5.40
CA GLN A 57 23.20 11.82 -6.57
C GLN A 57 24.74 11.93 -6.75
N ALA A 58 25.33 13.09 -6.46
CA ALA A 58 26.77 13.28 -6.51
C ALA A 58 27.51 12.50 -5.38
N LEU A 59 26.84 12.18 -4.28
CA LEU A 59 27.41 11.50 -3.13
C LEU A 59 27.25 9.97 -3.19
N ASP A 60 26.17 9.46 -3.80
CA ASP A 60 25.89 8.02 -3.84
C ASP A 60 25.49 7.57 -5.25
N PRO A 61 26.30 6.69 -5.90
CA PRO A 61 26.06 6.24 -7.28
C PRO A 61 24.80 5.36 -7.44
N ARG A 62 24.19 4.92 -6.35
CA ARG A 62 22.91 4.17 -6.41
C ARG A 62 21.72 5.06 -6.72
N ILE A 63 21.86 6.39 -6.62
CA ILE A 63 20.80 7.35 -6.89
C ILE A 63 20.77 7.70 -8.37
N VAL A 64 19.61 7.52 -8.97
CA VAL A 64 19.35 7.83 -10.38
C VAL A 64 18.24 8.85 -10.46
N LEU A 65 18.55 10.04 -10.96
CA LEU A 65 17.56 11.08 -11.26
C LEU A 65 16.89 10.79 -12.60
N ILE A 66 15.57 10.75 -12.59
CA ILE A 66 14.73 10.62 -13.79
C ILE A 66 13.82 11.85 -13.87
N TYR A 67 13.82 12.51 -15.02
CA TYR A 67 12.95 13.66 -15.24
C TYR A 67 11.56 13.19 -15.67
N GLY A 68 10.53 13.54 -14.90
CA GLY A 68 9.13 13.38 -15.24
C GLY A 68 8.69 14.34 -16.35
N GLN A 69 7.53 14.06 -16.93
CA GLN A 69 6.98 14.85 -18.05
C GLN A 69 5.75 15.68 -17.64
N GLY A 70 5.57 15.95 -16.33
CA GLY A 70 4.40 16.68 -15.81
C GLY A 70 3.15 15.80 -15.64
N GLU A 71 3.31 14.49 -15.66
CA GLU A 71 2.20 13.53 -15.56
C GLU A 71 1.74 13.27 -14.11
N ARG A 72 2.22 14.05 -13.15
CA ARG A 72 1.90 13.93 -11.73
C ARG A 72 2.29 12.55 -11.15
N LEU A 73 1.72 12.19 -9.98
CA LEU A 73 2.09 10.99 -9.23
C LEU A 73 2.02 9.70 -10.06
N VAL A 74 0.93 9.47 -10.79
CA VAL A 74 0.72 8.24 -11.56
C VAL A 74 1.74 8.07 -12.68
N GLY A 75 2.03 9.13 -13.42
CA GLY A 75 3.05 9.10 -14.46
C GLY A 75 4.44 8.89 -13.89
N ALA A 76 4.78 9.58 -12.80
CA ALA A 76 6.07 9.41 -12.12
C ALA A 76 6.26 7.98 -11.61
N LEU A 77 5.22 7.36 -11.01
CA LEU A 77 5.26 5.96 -10.58
C LEU A 77 5.48 5.00 -11.74
N ASN A 78 4.74 5.17 -12.85
CA ASN A 78 4.88 4.30 -14.02
C ASN A 78 6.26 4.47 -14.68
N LEU A 79 6.75 5.70 -14.81
CA LEU A 79 8.09 5.97 -15.33
C LEU A 79 9.18 5.31 -14.47
N GLY A 80 9.04 5.37 -13.14
CA GLY A 80 9.93 4.67 -12.22
C GLY A 80 9.85 3.13 -12.36
N ILE A 81 8.65 2.56 -12.55
CA ILE A 81 8.47 1.13 -12.80
C ILE A 81 9.13 0.69 -14.12
N GLU A 82 9.01 1.51 -15.17
CA GLU A 82 9.64 1.23 -16.46
C GLU A 82 11.16 1.29 -16.40
N ALA A 83 11.72 2.24 -15.67
CA ALA A 83 13.16 2.38 -15.48
C ALA A 83 13.76 1.35 -14.49
N ALA A 84 12.91 0.66 -13.73
CA ALA A 84 13.36 -0.32 -12.74
C ALA A 84 14.01 -1.53 -13.39
N THR A 85 15.21 -1.90 -12.92
CA THR A 85 15.97 -3.08 -13.38
C THR A 85 16.05 -4.19 -12.33
N GLY A 86 15.64 -3.90 -11.08
CA GLY A 86 15.67 -4.84 -9.97
C GLY A 86 14.61 -5.93 -10.06
N THR A 87 14.85 -7.03 -9.34
CA THR A 87 13.86 -8.11 -9.16
C THR A 87 12.61 -7.61 -8.45
N TYR A 88 12.80 -6.70 -7.49
CA TYR A 88 11.74 -6.08 -6.72
C TYR A 88 11.66 -4.58 -6.99
N ILE A 89 10.46 -4.03 -6.91
CA ILE A 89 10.19 -2.61 -6.90
C ILE A 89 9.70 -2.23 -5.51
N ALA A 90 10.45 -1.40 -4.79
CA ALA A 90 10.04 -0.83 -3.51
C ALA A 90 9.48 0.58 -3.73
N ARG A 91 8.25 0.82 -3.32
CA ARG A 91 7.66 2.15 -3.37
C ARG A 91 8.12 2.98 -2.17
N MET A 92 8.32 4.30 -2.35
CA MET A 92 8.66 5.25 -1.29
C MET A 92 8.03 6.61 -1.59
N ASP A 93 7.45 7.25 -0.57
CA ASP A 93 7.05 8.66 -0.63
C ASP A 93 8.21 9.57 -0.22
N ALA A 94 8.27 10.76 -0.81
CA ALA A 94 9.33 11.72 -0.54
C ALA A 94 9.22 12.41 0.84
N ASP A 95 8.16 12.17 1.57
CA ASP A 95 7.86 12.74 2.90
C ASP A 95 7.81 11.69 4.03
N ASP A 96 8.02 10.40 3.70
CA ASP A 96 7.97 9.28 4.64
C ASP A 96 9.38 8.81 5.07
N ILE A 97 9.43 7.84 5.99
CA ILE A 97 10.68 7.28 6.52
C ILE A 97 10.63 5.75 6.41
N SER A 98 11.62 5.17 5.73
CA SER A 98 11.82 3.72 5.66
C SER A 98 12.73 3.25 6.80
N ARG A 99 12.28 2.29 7.62
CA ARG A 99 13.12 1.77 8.71
C ARG A 99 14.22 0.87 8.17
N PRO A 100 15.40 0.79 8.82
CA PRO A 100 16.61 0.19 8.25
C PRO A 100 16.45 -1.27 7.78
N GLU A 101 15.61 -2.08 8.44
CA GLU A 101 15.44 -3.49 8.11
C GLU A 101 14.30 -3.77 7.10
N ARG A 102 13.62 -2.72 6.59
CA ARG A 102 12.45 -2.88 5.73
C ARG A 102 12.75 -3.77 4.52
N PHE A 103 13.78 -3.45 3.75
CA PHE A 103 14.07 -4.17 2.52
C PHE A 103 14.43 -5.64 2.79
N ALA A 104 15.32 -5.89 3.75
CA ALA A 104 15.74 -7.24 4.10
C ALA A 104 14.56 -8.12 4.52
N LYS A 105 13.67 -7.61 5.39
CA LYS A 105 12.53 -8.36 5.90
C LYS A 105 11.43 -8.56 4.85
N GLN A 106 11.16 -7.55 4.01
CA GLN A 106 10.19 -7.70 2.93
C GLN A 106 10.67 -8.71 1.88
N VAL A 107 11.93 -8.65 1.44
CA VAL A 107 12.50 -9.64 0.52
C VAL A 107 12.43 -11.05 1.11
N ALA A 108 12.88 -11.24 2.35
CA ALA A 108 12.83 -12.55 3.02
C ALA A 108 11.41 -13.12 3.06
N GLN A 109 10.41 -12.30 3.40
CA GLN A 109 9.02 -12.74 3.43
C GLN A 109 8.46 -13.03 2.04
N MET A 110 8.79 -12.20 1.04
CA MET A 110 8.36 -12.40 -0.34
C MET A 110 8.91 -13.73 -0.91
N GLU A 111 10.15 -14.08 -0.60
CA GLU A 111 10.73 -15.33 -1.01
C GLU A 111 10.13 -16.52 -0.24
N GLN A 112 10.06 -16.43 1.09
CA GLN A 112 9.54 -17.51 1.93
C GLN A 112 8.09 -17.89 1.61
N GLN A 113 7.24 -16.91 1.32
CA GLN A 113 5.82 -17.10 1.08
C GLN A 113 5.45 -17.01 -0.40
N ASN A 114 6.44 -16.83 -1.28
CA ASN A 114 6.28 -16.64 -2.72
C ASN A 114 5.25 -15.54 -3.04
N LEU A 115 5.42 -14.36 -2.40
CA LEU A 115 4.52 -13.22 -2.57
C LEU A 115 4.87 -12.41 -3.82
N ASP A 116 3.85 -11.78 -4.38
CA ASP A 116 3.98 -10.82 -5.47
C ASP A 116 3.94 -9.37 -4.95
N PHE A 117 3.28 -9.14 -3.80
CA PHE A 117 3.20 -7.85 -3.11
C PHE A 117 3.38 -8.04 -1.61
N CYS A 118 4.22 -7.19 -1.02
CA CYS A 118 4.49 -7.23 0.42
C CYS A 118 4.54 -5.81 1.00
N GLY A 119 3.67 -5.54 1.98
CA GLY A 119 3.72 -4.35 2.82
C GLY A 119 4.33 -4.64 4.20
N CYS A 120 4.03 -3.77 5.17
CA CYS A 120 4.40 -3.94 6.57
C CYS A 120 3.47 -3.11 7.46
N HIS A 121 3.59 -3.26 8.79
CA HIS A 121 2.96 -2.31 9.72
C HIS A 121 3.61 -0.94 9.60
N ILE A 122 2.85 0.11 9.89
CA ILE A 122 3.34 1.48 9.80
C ILE A 122 3.20 2.23 11.13
N GLY A 123 4.11 3.15 11.39
CA GLY A 123 3.95 4.18 12.38
C GLY A 123 3.39 5.43 11.72
N MET A 124 2.29 6.00 12.22
CA MET A 124 1.93 7.35 11.83
C MET A 124 2.76 8.33 12.64
N VAL A 125 3.42 9.27 11.96
CA VAL A 125 4.22 10.33 12.58
C VAL A 125 3.69 11.70 12.16
N ASN A 126 3.88 12.71 13.02
CA ASN A 126 3.57 14.10 12.66
C ASN A 126 4.68 14.72 11.81
N GLU A 127 4.52 15.99 11.45
CA GLU A 127 5.45 16.78 10.62
C GLU A 127 6.90 16.73 11.12
N ILE A 128 7.11 16.73 12.45
CA ILE A 128 8.44 16.66 13.06
C ILE A 128 8.93 15.22 13.33
N GLY A 129 8.25 14.19 12.80
CA GLY A 129 8.65 12.80 12.96
C GLY A 129 8.24 12.15 14.29
N ARG A 130 7.47 12.84 15.17
CA ARG A 130 6.99 12.25 16.43
C ARG A 130 5.85 11.27 16.15
N GLN A 131 5.95 10.07 16.74
CA GLN A 131 4.92 9.04 16.60
C GLN A 131 3.57 9.51 17.18
N ILE A 132 2.50 9.32 16.39
CA ILE A 132 1.11 9.55 16.76
C ILE A 132 0.46 8.23 17.16
N GLN A 133 0.54 7.23 16.29
CA GLN A 133 -0.01 5.88 16.50
C GLN A 133 0.70 4.84 15.64
N GLU A 134 0.48 3.59 15.94
CA GLU A 134 0.85 2.46 15.10
C GLU A 134 -0.38 1.90 14.39
N VAL A 135 -0.23 1.55 13.11
CA VAL A 135 -1.28 0.93 12.30
C VAL A 135 -0.85 -0.48 11.94
N ILE A 136 -1.56 -1.44 12.49
CA ILE A 136 -1.34 -2.86 12.22
C ILE A 136 -2.01 -3.23 10.91
N MET A 137 -1.24 -3.72 9.93
CA MET A 137 -1.74 -4.18 8.64
C MET A 137 -2.13 -5.67 8.69
N PRO A 138 -3.08 -6.12 7.85
CA PRO A 138 -3.50 -7.52 7.83
C PRO A 138 -2.37 -8.41 7.32
N THR A 139 -2.06 -9.51 8.03
CA THR A 139 -0.94 -10.41 7.69
C THR A 139 -1.36 -11.76 7.11
N SER A 140 -2.59 -12.22 7.36
CA SER A 140 -3.10 -13.45 6.76
C SER A 140 -3.81 -13.19 5.43
N ALA A 141 -3.77 -14.16 4.51
CA ALA A 141 -4.46 -14.06 3.22
C ALA A 141 -5.96 -13.75 3.38
N ASP A 142 -6.64 -14.35 4.35
CA ASP A 142 -8.06 -14.10 4.61
C ASP A 142 -8.30 -12.68 5.12
N SER A 143 -7.48 -12.20 6.07
CA SER A 143 -7.58 -10.82 6.57
C SER A 143 -7.27 -9.79 5.47
N ILE A 144 -6.32 -10.09 4.58
CA ILE A 144 -6.02 -9.25 3.41
C ILE A 144 -7.23 -9.20 2.47
N THR A 145 -7.83 -10.35 2.14
CA THR A 145 -9.02 -10.43 1.28
C THR A 145 -10.19 -9.63 1.85
N ILE A 146 -10.43 -9.75 3.15
CA ILE A 146 -11.49 -8.98 3.85
C ILE A 146 -11.17 -7.48 3.84
N THR A 147 -9.91 -7.12 4.09
CA THR A 147 -9.48 -5.72 4.06
C THR A 147 -9.65 -5.14 2.64
N MET A 148 -9.28 -5.89 1.60
CA MET A 148 -9.50 -5.50 0.20
C MET A 148 -10.98 -5.27 -0.14
N ALA A 149 -11.89 -6.00 0.48
CA ALA A 149 -13.33 -5.72 0.33
C ALA A 149 -13.79 -4.41 0.99
N CYS A 150 -12.94 -3.77 1.81
CA CYS A 150 -13.28 -2.60 2.62
C CYS A 150 -12.41 -1.39 2.34
N THR A 151 -11.10 -1.60 2.17
CA THR A 151 -10.08 -0.56 2.03
C THR A 151 -8.77 -1.15 1.48
N VAL A 152 -7.70 -0.36 1.46
CA VAL A 152 -6.36 -0.81 1.05
C VAL A 152 -5.72 -1.73 2.10
N PRO A 153 -5.11 -2.86 1.69
CA PRO A 153 -4.44 -3.79 2.60
C PRO A 153 -3.00 -3.38 2.91
N PHE A 154 -2.48 -2.34 2.27
CA PHE A 154 -1.12 -1.81 2.39
C PHE A 154 -1.14 -0.28 2.56
N ALA A 155 -0.14 0.25 3.25
CA ALA A 155 0.22 1.66 3.09
C ALA A 155 1.01 1.81 1.79
N HIS A 156 0.58 2.68 0.90
CA HIS A 156 1.14 2.80 -0.46
C HIS A 156 2.67 2.96 -0.45
N GLY A 157 3.22 3.86 0.38
CA GLY A 157 4.66 4.10 0.51
C GLY A 157 5.47 2.89 1.00
N SER A 158 4.81 1.93 1.66
CA SER A 158 5.51 0.78 2.24
C SER A 158 5.60 -0.45 1.34
N VAL A 159 4.96 -0.46 0.17
CA VAL A 159 4.81 -1.69 -0.63
C VAL A 159 6.07 -2.04 -1.40
N MET A 160 6.41 -3.33 -1.39
CA MET A 160 7.36 -3.96 -2.29
C MET A 160 6.61 -4.88 -3.24
N MET A 161 6.95 -4.85 -4.53
CA MET A 161 6.27 -5.56 -5.61
C MET A 161 7.27 -6.41 -6.40
N ARG A 162 6.89 -7.62 -6.81
CA ARG A 162 7.69 -8.44 -7.72
C ARG A 162 7.58 -7.89 -9.14
N LYS A 163 8.69 -7.40 -9.70
CA LYS A 163 8.71 -6.79 -11.05
C LYS A 163 8.20 -7.74 -12.12
N ALA A 164 8.60 -9.01 -12.06
CA ALA A 164 8.16 -10.01 -13.03
C ALA A 164 6.62 -10.17 -13.09
N PHE A 165 5.91 -10.04 -11.95
CA PHE A 165 4.45 -10.05 -11.93
C PHE A 165 3.86 -8.84 -12.64
N LEU A 166 4.40 -7.63 -12.38
CA LEU A 166 3.94 -6.42 -13.04
C LEU A 166 4.14 -6.47 -14.55
N ASP A 167 5.29 -6.97 -15.00
CA ASP A 167 5.62 -7.05 -16.42
C ASP A 167 4.82 -8.13 -17.14
N GLN A 168 4.67 -9.32 -16.54
CA GLN A 168 3.88 -10.41 -17.09
C GLN A 168 2.43 -10.01 -17.39
N HIS A 169 1.86 -9.18 -16.53
CA HIS A 169 0.47 -8.75 -16.64
C HIS A 169 0.31 -7.34 -17.21
N ALA A 170 1.40 -6.69 -17.64
CA ALA A 170 1.42 -5.28 -18.07
C ALA A 170 0.73 -4.35 -17.05
N LEU A 171 0.85 -4.68 -15.76
CA LEU A 171 0.14 -4.01 -14.68
C LEU A 171 0.84 -2.68 -14.35
N ARG A 172 0.10 -1.57 -14.45
CA ARG A 172 0.57 -0.20 -14.25
C ARG A 172 -0.49 0.61 -13.50
N TYR A 173 -0.04 1.65 -12.81
CA TYR A 173 -0.95 2.62 -12.20
C TYR A 173 -1.80 3.32 -13.26
N GLN A 174 -3.07 3.55 -12.97
CA GLN A 174 -4.00 4.19 -13.89
C GLN A 174 -4.40 5.58 -13.38
N ALA A 175 -4.37 6.59 -14.26
CA ALA A 175 -4.67 7.99 -13.95
C ALA A 175 -6.17 8.27 -13.71
N LYS A 176 -6.92 7.32 -13.17
CA LYS A 176 -8.36 7.45 -12.89
C LYS A 176 -8.61 7.77 -11.43
N ALA A 177 -8.46 9.07 -11.08
CA ALA A 177 -8.91 9.66 -9.80
C ALA A 177 -8.44 9.02 -8.47
N TYR A 178 -7.48 9.62 -7.79
CA TYR A 178 -7.17 9.60 -6.33
C TYR A 178 -7.34 8.28 -5.53
N ALA A 179 -7.24 7.12 -6.15
CA ALA A 179 -7.21 5.80 -5.51
C ALA A 179 -6.46 4.83 -6.43
N GLU A 180 -5.40 5.33 -7.04
CA GLU A 180 -4.55 4.62 -7.99
C GLU A 180 -3.92 3.38 -7.37
N ASP A 181 -3.57 3.44 -6.10
CA ASP A 181 -3.04 2.35 -5.31
C ASP A 181 -4.08 1.23 -5.13
N TYR A 182 -5.26 1.58 -4.65
CA TYR A 182 -6.32 0.60 -4.43
C TYR A 182 -6.79 -0.04 -5.73
N GLN A 183 -6.83 0.72 -6.82
CA GLN A 183 -7.14 0.18 -8.13
C GLN A 183 -6.10 -0.85 -8.56
N LEU A 184 -4.80 -0.52 -8.44
CA LEU A 184 -3.71 -1.44 -8.77
C LEU A 184 -3.79 -2.74 -7.94
N TRP A 185 -4.08 -2.63 -6.64
CA TRP A 185 -4.24 -3.80 -5.76
C TRP A 185 -5.44 -4.66 -6.16
N CYS A 186 -6.58 -4.06 -6.51
CA CYS A 186 -7.74 -4.80 -6.99
C CYS A 186 -7.46 -5.55 -8.29
N GLU A 187 -6.77 -4.91 -9.24
CA GLU A 187 -6.38 -5.52 -10.51
C GLU A 187 -5.36 -6.65 -10.28
N ALA A 188 -4.33 -6.43 -9.45
CA ALA A 188 -3.36 -7.45 -9.10
C ALA A 188 -4.01 -8.67 -8.43
N TYR A 189 -4.93 -8.44 -7.48
CA TYR A 189 -5.65 -9.51 -6.81
C TYR A 189 -6.48 -10.35 -7.79
N HIS A 190 -7.17 -9.69 -8.73
CA HIS A 190 -7.95 -10.37 -9.78
C HIS A 190 -7.07 -11.22 -10.71
N LEU A 191 -5.84 -10.79 -10.95
CA LEU A 191 -4.83 -11.52 -11.72
C LEU A 191 -4.15 -12.66 -10.92
N GLY A 192 -4.56 -12.88 -9.67
CA GLY A 192 -4.06 -13.96 -8.82
C GLY A 192 -2.79 -13.63 -8.03
N ALA A 193 -2.45 -12.35 -7.88
CA ALA A 193 -1.32 -11.93 -7.06
C ALA A 193 -1.44 -12.42 -5.60
N ARG A 194 -0.32 -12.82 -5.02
CA ARG A 194 -0.20 -13.22 -3.62
C ARG A 194 0.28 -12.05 -2.79
N PHE A 195 -0.52 -11.70 -1.80
CA PHE A 195 -0.32 -10.54 -0.94
C PHE A 195 0.10 -10.95 0.47
N GLY A 196 1.01 -10.18 1.08
CA GLY A 196 1.39 -10.33 2.47
C GLY A 196 1.83 -9.00 3.10
N ASN A 197 1.95 -8.98 4.42
CA ASN A 197 2.55 -7.88 5.16
C ASN A 197 3.52 -8.46 6.20
N VAL A 198 4.72 -7.88 6.34
CA VAL A 198 5.63 -8.18 7.44
C VAL A 198 4.95 -7.76 8.74
N ASN A 199 4.92 -8.67 9.73
CA ASN A 199 4.28 -8.44 11.03
C ASN A 199 5.16 -7.58 11.95
N GLU A 200 5.71 -6.51 11.39
CA GLU A 200 6.54 -5.54 12.10
C GLU A 200 6.35 -4.14 11.51
N ARG A 201 6.56 -3.12 12.35
CA ARG A 201 6.60 -1.73 11.92
C ARG A 201 7.94 -1.44 11.23
N LEU A 202 7.91 -1.31 9.91
CA LEU A 202 9.09 -1.07 9.08
C LEU A 202 9.00 0.23 8.26
N PHE A 203 7.95 1.01 8.46
CA PHE A 203 7.70 2.23 7.72
C PHE A 203 7.02 3.28 8.61
N ASP A 204 7.44 4.54 8.52
CA ASP A 204 6.82 5.65 9.22
C ASP A 204 6.17 6.59 8.20
N TYR A 205 4.84 6.61 8.22
CA TYR A 205 4.00 7.44 7.38
C TYR A 205 3.80 8.81 8.00
N ARG A 206 4.17 9.86 7.28
CA ARG A 206 4.00 11.23 7.76
C ARG A 206 2.59 11.74 7.49
N HIS A 207 1.95 12.17 8.54
CA HIS A 207 0.55 12.60 8.50
C HIS A 207 0.46 14.13 8.54
N PHE A 208 -0.15 14.70 7.49
CA PHE A 208 -0.43 16.12 7.36
C PHE A 208 -1.92 16.39 7.34
N GLU A 209 -2.33 17.56 7.82
CA GLU A 209 -3.72 18.00 7.66
C GLU A 209 -4.05 18.33 6.19
N GLN A 210 -3.06 18.74 5.41
CA GLN A 210 -3.19 19.14 4.00
C GLN A 210 -2.79 18.03 3.01
N SER A 211 -2.77 16.75 3.42
CA SER A 211 -2.46 15.66 2.49
C SER A 211 -3.46 15.58 1.34
N LEU A 212 -3.01 15.17 0.14
CA LEU A 212 -3.84 15.07 -1.07
C LEU A 212 -5.10 14.24 -0.83
N SER A 213 -5.01 13.16 -0.05
CA SER A 213 -6.13 12.30 0.31
C SER A 213 -7.20 13.02 1.14
N LYS A 214 -6.82 13.97 1.99
CA LYS A 214 -7.76 14.79 2.79
C LYS A 214 -8.40 15.90 1.95
N VAL A 215 -7.60 16.60 1.14
CA VAL A 215 -8.09 17.68 0.27
C VAL A 215 -9.14 17.15 -0.70
N HIS A 216 -8.98 15.93 -1.21
CA HIS A 216 -9.90 15.30 -2.16
C HIS A 216 -10.80 14.23 -1.53
N ALA A 217 -10.99 14.22 -0.21
CA ALA A 217 -11.64 13.14 0.54
C ALA A 217 -12.99 12.66 -0.04
N LYS A 218 -13.86 13.58 -0.52
CA LYS A 218 -15.14 13.22 -1.13
C LYS A 218 -15.00 12.44 -2.43
N VAL A 219 -14.03 12.81 -3.27
CA VAL A 219 -13.76 12.15 -4.55
C VAL A 219 -13.14 10.78 -4.29
N VAL A 220 -12.15 10.73 -3.41
CA VAL A 220 -11.49 9.50 -2.94
C VAL A 220 -12.54 8.52 -2.39
N ALA A 221 -13.41 8.96 -1.48
CA ALA A 221 -14.43 8.11 -0.87
C ALA A 221 -15.41 7.52 -1.91
N ARG A 222 -15.86 8.35 -2.88
CA ARG A 222 -16.75 7.88 -3.95
C ARG A 222 -16.06 6.82 -4.82
N HIS A 223 -14.82 7.08 -5.22
CA HIS A 223 -14.07 6.17 -6.08
C HIS A 223 -13.75 4.86 -5.36
N THR A 224 -13.23 4.94 -4.13
CA THR A 224 -12.99 3.78 -3.27
C THR A 224 -14.26 2.95 -3.05
N SER A 225 -15.41 3.59 -2.85
CA SER A 225 -16.70 2.90 -2.72
C SER A 225 -17.10 2.13 -3.99
N SER A 226 -16.81 2.69 -5.17
CA SER A 226 -17.03 2.01 -6.46
C SER A 226 -16.10 0.81 -6.60
N LEU A 227 -14.82 0.98 -6.33
CA LEU A 227 -13.81 -0.08 -6.41
C LEU A 227 -14.13 -1.24 -5.46
N ARG A 228 -14.54 -0.96 -4.21
CA ARG A 228 -14.97 -1.99 -3.24
C ARG A 228 -16.11 -2.85 -3.77
N ARG A 229 -17.17 -2.22 -4.30
CA ARG A 229 -18.31 -2.95 -4.86
C ARG A 229 -17.89 -3.81 -6.05
N LYS A 230 -17.05 -3.28 -6.93
CA LYS A 230 -16.48 -4.02 -8.05
C LYS A 230 -15.66 -5.20 -7.55
N PHE A 231 -14.73 -4.97 -6.61
CA PHE A 231 -13.89 -6.02 -6.04
C PHE A 231 -14.71 -7.17 -5.45
N VAL A 232 -15.69 -6.87 -4.59
CA VAL A 232 -16.55 -7.89 -3.99
C VAL A 232 -17.34 -8.66 -5.05
N LYS A 233 -17.87 -7.97 -6.06
CA LYS A 233 -18.62 -8.61 -7.16
C LYS A 233 -17.75 -9.58 -7.95
N GLU A 234 -16.54 -9.17 -8.32
CA GLU A 234 -15.61 -9.96 -9.13
C GLU A 234 -14.95 -11.11 -8.34
N ASN A 235 -14.81 -10.95 -7.01
CA ASN A 235 -14.14 -11.91 -6.13
C ASN A 235 -15.09 -12.52 -5.07
N LEU A 236 -16.38 -12.62 -5.40
CA LEU A 236 -17.43 -13.01 -4.45
C LEU A 236 -17.13 -14.33 -3.71
N ALA A 237 -16.69 -15.36 -4.44
CA ALA A 237 -16.37 -16.66 -3.86
C ALA A 237 -15.18 -16.59 -2.88
N ALA A 238 -14.12 -15.86 -3.22
CA ALA A 238 -12.94 -15.69 -2.38
C ALA A 238 -13.30 -14.91 -1.10
N VAL A 239 -14.04 -13.80 -1.22
CA VAL A 239 -14.48 -12.99 -0.07
C VAL A 239 -15.40 -13.82 0.84
N THR A 240 -16.36 -14.53 0.28
CA THR A 240 -17.27 -15.43 1.03
C THR A 240 -16.50 -16.52 1.78
N SER A 241 -15.53 -17.15 1.14
CA SER A 241 -14.68 -18.17 1.75
C SER A 241 -13.82 -17.61 2.88
N ALA A 242 -13.21 -16.45 2.70
CA ALA A 242 -12.43 -15.76 3.72
C ALA A 242 -13.29 -15.40 4.94
N ILE A 243 -14.52 -14.87 4.73
CA ILE A 243 -15.48 -14.59 5.82
C ILE A 243 -15.77 -15.87 6.61
N ASN A 244 -16.09 -16.99 5.94
CA ASN A 244 -16.43 -18.23 6.60
C ASN A 244 -15.25 -18.81 7.40
N ARG A 245 -14.00 -18.76 6.86
CA ARG A 245 -12.80 -19.21 7.58
C ARG A 245 -12.52 -18.37 8.82
N LEU A 246 -12.63 -17.03 8.71
CA LEU A 246 -12.42 -16.14 9.85
C LEU A 246 -13.49 -16.30 10.93
N LEU A 247 -14.76 -16.52 10.56
CA LEU A 247 -15.83 -16.82 11.51
C LEU A 247 -15.64 -18.18 12.22
N ALA A 248 -15.10 -19.19 11.52
CA ALA A 248 -14.80 -20.51 12.09
C ALA A 248 -13.51 -20.51 12.94
N SER A 249 -12.64 -19.52 12.78
CA SER A 249 -11.37 -19.43 13.49
C SER A 249 -11.59 -19.23 14.99
N SER A 250 -10.75 -19.92 15.83
CA SER A 250 -10.71 -19.72 17.28
C SER A 250 -9.97 -18.45 17.70
N LYS A 251 -9.24 -17.80 16.80
CA LYS A 251 -8.45 -16.57 17.08
C LYS A 251 -9.38 -15.40 17.42
N SER A 252 -9.00 -14.62 18.41
CA SER A 252 -9.68 -13.35 18.68
C SER A 252 -9.43 -12.38 17.51
N LEU A 253 -10.48 -11.71 17.08
CA LEU A 253 -10.38 -10.61 16.09
C LEU A 253 -10.16 -9.30 16.84
N SER A 254 -9.32 -8.42 16.30
CA SER A 254 -9.30 -7.03 16.72
C SER A 254 -10.62 -6.33 16.37
N ASP A 255 -10.96 -5.25 17.05
CA ASP A 255 -12.18 -4.48 16.74
C ASP A 255 -12.19 -3.97 15.29
N ARG A 256 -11.02 -3.63 14.75
CA ARG A 256 -10.84 -3.23 13.35
C ARG A 256 -11.16 -4.37 12.39
N ASP A 257 -10.59 -5.55 12.63
CA ASP A 257 -10.80 -6.73 11.76
C ASP A 257 -12.24 -7.20 11.81
N ALA A 258 -12.85 -7.14 12.98
CA ALA A 258 -14.26 -7.46 13.16
C ALA A 258 -15.18 -6.46 12.44
N GLY A 259 -14.83 -5.15 12.44
CA GLY A 259 -15.53 -4.13 11.66
C GLY A 259 -15.42 -4.39 10.15
N PHE A 260 -14.24 -4.71 9.67
CA PHE A 260 -14.04 -5.06 8.26
C PHE A 260 -14.77 -6.35 7.87
N LEU A 261 -14.76 -7.36 8.73
CA LEU A 261 -15.49 -8.60 8.50
C LEU A 261 -17.00 -8.35 8.32
N LEU A 262 -17.60 -7.50 9.17
CA LEU A 262 -19.00 -7.13 9.06
C LEU A 262 -19.30 -6.34 7.79
N LEU A 263 -18.45 -5.38 7.43
CA LEU A 263 -18.61 -4.60 6.21
C LEU A 263 -18.49 -5.49 4.96
N ALA A 264 -17.49 -6.37 4.92
CA ALA A 264 -17.32 -7.33 3.83
C ALA A 264 -18.53 -8.26 3.72
N ALA A 265 -19.04 -8.78 4.85
CA ALA A 265 -20.24 -9.62 4.88
C ALA A 265 -21.48 -8.87 4.37
N TYR A 266 -21.63 -7.59 4.72
CA TYR A 266 -22.71 -6.74 4.21
C TYR A 266 -22.61 -6.52 2.70
N LEU A 267 -21.41 -6.14 2.20
CA LEU A 267 -21.20 -5.94 0.76
C LEU A 267 -21.40 -7.21 -0.04
N THR A 268 -21.01 -8.37 0.53
CA THR A 268 -21.27 -9.69 -0.04
C THR A 268 -22.77 -9.99 -0.09
N ALA A 269 -23.48 -9.65 0.99
CA ALA A 269 -24.93 -9.85 1.07
C ALA A 269 -25.72 -9.07 0.01
N LEU A 270 -25.27 -7.89 -0.36
CA LEU A 270 -25.86 -7.10 -1.45
C LEU A 270 -25.74 -7.77 -2.83
N GLN A 271 -24.82 -8.73 -2.99
CA GLN A 271 -24.57 -9.45 -4.25
C GLN A 271 -25.23 -10.85 -4.27
N SER A 272 -25.28 -11.54 -3.11
CA SER A 272 -25.62 -12.97 -3.03
C SER A 272 -26.71 -13.30 -2.01
N GLY A 273 -27.35 -12.28 -1.38
CA GLY A 273 -28.35 -12.49 -0.33
C GLY A 273 -27.76 -12.45 1.09
N PHE A 274 -28.64 -12.21 2.06
CA PHE A 274 -28.25 -11.80 3.42
C PHE A 274 -27.79 -12.93 4.36
N GLY A 275 -27.77 -14.19 3.93
CA GLY A 275 -27.43 -15.33 4.81
C GLY A 275 -26.06 -15.22 5.51
N ILE A 276 -25.02 -14.81 4.76
CA ILE A 276 -23.66 -14.65 5.33
C ILE A 276 -23.59 -13.45 6.28
N PHE A 277 -24.34 -12.38 6.02
CA PHE A 277 -24.38 -11.20 6.88
C PHE A 277 -25.04 -11.52 8.23
N PHE A 278 -26.17 -12.24 8.22
CA PHE A 278 -26.81 -12.69 9.47
C PHE A 278 -25.92 -13.66 10.25
N LYS A 279 -25.22 -14.57 9.58
CA LYS A 279 -24.24 -15.44 10.21
C LYS A 279 -23.13 -14.64 10.89
N ALA A 280 -22.62 -13.57 10.24
CA ALA A 280 -21.63 -12.67 10.84
C ALA A 280 -22.20 -11.92 12.05
N LEU A 281 -23.43 -11.35 11.97
CA LEU A 281 -24.06 -10.62 13.07
C LEU A 281 -24.32 -11.47 14.30
N THR A 282 -24.67 -12.76 14.13
CA THR A 282 -24.94 -13.67 15.23
C THR A 282 -23.70 -14.25 15.88
N HIS A 283 -22.51 -14.04 15.26
CA HIS A 283 -21.27 -14.54 15.79
C HIS A 283 -20.90 -13.85 17.11
N SER A 284 -20.63 -14.61 18.16
CA SER A 284 -20.42 -14.12 19.52
C SER A 284 -19.31 -13.06 19.63
N LYS A 285 -18.27 -13.16 18.81
CA LYS A 285 -17.14 -12.22 18.75
C LYS A 285 -17.48 -10.86 18.11
N LEU A 286 -18.60 -10.76 17.40
CA LEU A 286 -19.01 -9.57 16.64
C LEU A 286 -20.20 -8.83 17.27
N LYS A 287 -20.85 -9.40 18.28
CA LYS A 287 -22.04 -8.80 18.93
C LYS A 287 -21.79 -7.37 19.45
N ASN A 288 -20.63 -7.14 20.05
CA ASN A 288 -20.30 -5.83 20.64
C ASN A 288 -19.94 -4.78 19.58
N ILE A 289 -19.62 -5.18 18.35
CA ILE A 289 -19.18 -4.34 17.25
C ILE A 289 -20.35 -4.00 16.31
N ALA A 290 -21.44 -4.76 16.37
CA ALA A 290 -22.65 -4.50 15.57
C ALA A 290 -23.21 -3.09 15.77
N ILE A 291 -23.04 -2.50 16.96
CA ILE A 291 -23.45 -1.11 17.26
C ILE A 291 -22.54 -0.09 16.55
N ALA A 292 -21.25 -0.34 16.52
CA ALA A 292 -20.28 0.50 15.80
C ALA A 292 -20.48 0.38 14.27
N PHE A 293 -20.78 -0.82 13.78
CA PHE A 293 -21.10 -1.08 12.38
C PHE A 293 -22.36 -0.33 11.92
N ALA A 294 -23.40 -0.29 12.72
CA ALA A 294 -24.63 0.48 12.41
C ALA A 294 -24.37 1.99 12.24
N LYS A 295 -23.37 2.53 12.96
CA LYS A 295 -22.91 3.93 12.78
C LYS A 295 -22.13 4.11 11.48
N ILE A 296 -21.30 3.13 11.10
CA ILE A 296 -20.52 3.15 9.84
C ILE A 296 -21.46 3.07 8.63
N VAL A 297 -22.45 2.18 8.67
CA VAL A 297 -23.42 2.01 7.57
C VAL A 297 -24.34 3.21 7.42
N ARG A 298 -24.67 3.92 8.49
CA ARG A 298 -25.48 5.16 8.43
C ARG A 298 -24.71 6.37 7.89
N GLY A 299 -23.38 6.32 7.83
CA GLY A 299 -22.51 7.35 7.26
C GLY A 299 -22.14 7.10 5.78
N PHE A 300 -22.68 6.05 5.17
CA PHE A 300 -22.58 5.70 3.76
C PHE A 300 -23.93 5.86 3.08
#